data_ea45b15edde2fba8592de26fa94110ed
#
_entry.id   ea45b15edde2fba8592de26fa94110ed
#
_cell.length_a   1.000
_cell.length_b   1.000
_cell.length_c   1.000
_cell.angle_alpha   90.00
_cell.angle_beta   90.00
_cell.angle_gamma   90.00
#
_symmetry.space_group_name_H-M   'P 1'
#
loop_
_entity.id
_entity.type
_entity.pdbx_description
1 polymer ?
#
loop_
_entity_poly.entity_id
_entity_poly.type
_entity_poly.pdbx_seq_one_letter_code
_entity_poly.pdbx_strand_id
1 'polypeptide(L)'
;MKRFYTFLFAFVCTIVSVMAQTDYCIRFYEPKKQANIWESQAQYVLSQPLTKGNNYTLTMKIKASGNMNICFWPIDTKSANRNEWGNSADVQYLDQKSITTQWDVYTWKFKADFPLDELDFMFGGNEGYLYFDDVVLKDDNIGVNYIINGDFAKPETDGWQTVGYSSVKFEIVDAGNGKPVVITPEEPIVPNNYPLAEQGDPNFHIYLCFGQSNMEGNAAIETVDKTNVPERFKMMAAVNYNSPKREMGKWYTAVPPLCRENTGLTPADYFGRTLVEKLPSDISVGVINVAVGGAKIELFMEEFKDAYIKGEAEWFKNYCKQYNNDPFGRLVELGKEAQKSGVIKGILLHQGESNCGQSDWAEKVAKVYKRLCWKLGLDPNDVPLLAGETLYSESGGACSWHNIAALPKLSEVLPNAYIISAKDLPGNDSFHFTSAGYRELGKRYAEKMLSLLATDGIVSPLAADADETYDCTIGDDRMYNIDGTVCKNPQPGTIVIKNGKKIIIK
;
A
#
# COMPACT_ATOMS: atom_id res chain seq x y z
N MET A 1 -23.95 -69.05 28.38
CA MET A 1 -23.57 -68.53 27.07
C MET A 1 -23.28 -67.04 27.16
N LYS A 2 -22.00 -66.66 27.27
CA LYS A 2 -21.54 -65.26 27.33
C LYS A 2 -21.16 -64.88 25.90
N ARG A 3 -21.81 -63.83 25.33
CA ARG A 3 -21.44 -63.23 24.06
C ARG A 3 -20.36 -62.17 24.27
N PHE A 4 -19.19 -62.36 23.70
CA PHE A 4 -18.14 -61.38 23.56
C PHE A 4 -18.46 -60.47 22.40
N TYR A 5 -18.56 -59.16 22.65
CA TYR A 5 -18.55 -58.14 21.59
C TYR A 5 -17.12 -57.64 21.42
N THR A 6 -16.54 -57.93 20.26
CA THR A 6 -15.25 -57.36 19.85
C THR A 6 -15.49 -56.02 19.22
N PHE A 7 -15.05 -54.95 19.86
CA PHE A 7 -15.02 -53.63 19.26
C PHE A 7 -13.76 -53.50 18.41
N LEU A 8 -13.96 -53.36 17.08
CA LEU A 8 -12.91 -53.07 16.11
C LEU A 8 -12.70 -51.54 16.13
N PHE A 9 -11.62 -51.03 16.72
CA PHE A 9 -11.21 -49.66 16.61
C PHE A 9 -10.48 -49.46 15.26
N ALA A 10 -11.14 -48.87 14.26
CA ALA A 10 -10.50 -48.43 13.06
C ALA A 10 -9.67 -47.13 13.37
N PHE A 11 -8.36 -47.28 13.39
CA PHE A 11 -7.41 -46.17 13.46
C PHE A 11 -7.38 -45.50 12.09
N VAL A 12 -8.12 -44.41 11.92
CA VAL A 12 -7.97 -43.53 10.73
C VAL A 12 -6.69 -42.74 10.91
N CYS A 13 -5.62 -43.21 10.27
CA CYS A 13 -4.37 -42.47 10.17
C CYS A 13 -4.58 -41.35 9.14
N THR A 14 -4.94 -40.15 9.59
CA THR A 14 -4.88 -38.96 8.76
C THR A 14 -3.41 -38.64 8.49
N ILE A 15 -2.95 -38.98 7.29
CA ILE A 15 -1.67 -38.50 6.78
C ILE A 15 -1.87 -36.98 6.53
N VAL A 16 -1.48 -36.17 7.50
CA VAL A 16 -1.24 -34.75 7.28
C VAL A 16 0.04 -34.70 6.43
N SER A 17 -0.11 -34.53 5.12
CA SER A 17 1.02 -34.15 4.29
C SER A 17 1.46 -32.75 4.74
N VAL A 18 2.50 -32.71 5.56
CA VAL A 18 3.27 -31.50 5.78
C VAL A 18 3.88 -31.19 4.41
N MET A 19 3.32 -30.25 3.69
CA MET A 19 3.99 -29.64 2.55
C MET A 19 5.30 -29.09 3.11
N ALA A 20 6.43 -29.58 2.64
CA ALA A 20 7.73 -29.00 3.01
C ALA A 20 7.68 -27.54 2.57
N GLN A 21 7.80 -26.65 3.55
CA GLN A 21 7.90 -25.21 3.28
C GLN A 21 9.14 -25.02 2.43
N THR A 22 9.00 -24.37 1.28
CA THR A 22 10.13 -24.09 0.40
C THR A 22 11.07 -23.15 1.14
N ASP A 23 12.31 -23.53 1.27
CA ASP A 23 13.36 -22.73 1.88
C ASP A 23 13.96 -21.83 0.79
N TYR A 24 13.88 -20.53 0.94
CA TYR A 24 14.34 -19.56 -0.04
C TYR A 24 15.64 -18.88 0.40
N CYS A 25 16.40 -18.39 -0.57
CA CYS A 25 17.56 -17.53 -0.33
C CYS A 25 17.70 -16.50 -1.46
N ILE A 26 18.39 -15.40 -1.21
CA ILE A 26 18.74 -14.45 -2.27
C ILE A 26 20.03 -14.87 -2.94
N ARG A 27 20.06 -14.76 -4.27
CA ARG A 27 21.23 -15.08 -5.11
C ARG A 27 21.64 -13.86 -5.92
N PHE A 28 22.91 -13.50 -5.82
CA PHE A 28 23.55 -12.50 -6.65
C PHE A 28 24.40 -13.17 -7.72
N TYR A 29 24.40 -12.63 -8.93
CA TYR A 29 25.16 -13.16 -10.04
C TYR A 29 26.06 -12.08 -10.65
N GLU A 30 27.37 -12.33 -10.65
CA GLU A 30 28.36 -11.54 -11.38
C GLU A 30 28.85 -12.35 -12.59
N PRO A 31 28.52 -11.93 -13.83
CA PRO A 31 28.86 -12.68 -15.03
C PRO A 31 30.33 -12.61 -15.40
N LYS A 32 31.07 -11.67 -14.81
CA LYS A 32 32.49 -11.42 -15.18
C LYS A 32 33.26 -10.89 -13.99
N LYS A 33 34.45 -11.48 -13.75
CA LYS A 33 35.37 -10.97 -12.76
C LYS A 33 35.77 -9.51 -13.07
N GLN A 34 35.58 -8.64 -12.09
CA GLN A 34 35.93 -7.23 -12.16
C GLN A 34 37.38 -6.99 -11.72
N ALA A 35 37.92 -5.81 -12.04
CA ALA A 35 39.28 -5.43 -11.64
C ALA A 35 39.38 -5.16 -10.13
N ASN A 36 38.32 -4.57 -9.56
CA ASN A 36 38.29 -4.17 -8.16
C ASN A 36 37.09 -4.81 -7.45
N ILE A 37 37.26 -5.05 -6.15
CA ILE A 37 36.24 -5.72 -5.33
C ILE A 37 34.93 -4.91 -5.24
N TRP A 38 35.01 -3.57 -5.23
CA TRP A 38 33.87 -2.67 -5.13
C TRP A 38 33.05 -2.51 -6.42
N GLU A 39 33.51 -3.07 -7.53
CA GLU A 39 32.77 -2.99 -8.81
C GLU A 39 31.59 -3.94 -8.88
N SER A 40 31.48 -4.89 -7.93
CA SER A 40 30.33 -5.78 -7.78
C SER A 40 29.88 -5.79 -6.32
N GLN A 41 28.65 -5.38 -6.08
CA GLN A 41 28.12 -5.23 -4.74
C GLN A 41 26.71 -5.78 -4.65
N ALA A 42 26.44 -6.53 -3.55
CA ALA A 42 25.14 -6.79 -3.00
C ALA A 42 24.91 -5.77 -1.89
N GLN A 43 23.83 -5.00 -1.96
CA GLN A 43 23.55 -3.93 -1.00
C GLN A 43 22.23 -4.19 -0.28
N TYR A 44 22.20 -3.88 1.02
CA TYR A 44 20.97 -3.85 1.81
C TYR A 44 20.77 -2.47 2.41
N VAL A 45 19.67 -1.82 2.04
CA VAL A 45 19.28 -0.49 2.57
C VAL A 45 18.50 -0.67 3.86
N LEU A 46 19.01 -0.15 4.95
CA LEU A 46 18.36 -0.19 6.25
C LEU A 46 17.17 0.77 6.30
N SER A 47 16.06 0.34 6.89
CA SER A 47 14.87 1.18 7.08
C SER A 47 15.12 2.35 8.04
N GLN A 48 16.15 2.24 8.89
CA GLN A 48 16.65 3.29 9.78
C GLN A 48 18.17 3.13 9.96
N PRO A 49 18.90 4.24 10.12
CA PRO A 49 20.36 4.18 10.35
C PRO A 49 20.69 3.47 11.65
N LEU A 50 21.87 2.83 11.69
CA LEU A 50 22.46 2.32 12.91
C LEU A 50 22.84 3.48 13.85
N THR A 51 22.66 3.31 15.15
CA THR A 51 23.04 4.31 16.13
C THR A 51 24.56 4.35 16.27
N LYS A 52 25.16 5.49 15.93
CA LYS A 52 26.59 5.72 16.12
C LYS A 52 27.01 5.42 17.56
N GLY A 53 28.06 4.64 17.71
CA GLY A 53 28.63 4.26 19.01
C GLY A 53 28.08 2.97 19.62
N ASN A 54 26.99 2.41 19.06
CA ASN A 54 26.47 1.11 19.50
C ASN A 54 27.24 -0.05 18.88
N ASN A 55 27.18 -1.20 19.55
CA ASN A 55 27.78 -2.45 19.05
C ASN A 55 26.72 -3.25 18.30
N TYR A 56 27.15 -3.86 17.20
CA TYR A 56 26.30 -4.65 16.30
C TYR A 56 26.93 -5.99 15.97
N THR A 57 26.10 -7.01 15.85
CA THR A 57 26.47 -8.33 15.35
C THR A 57 25.66 -8.63 14.10
N LEU A 58 26.33 -8.72 12.94
CA LEU A 58 25.77 -9.26 11.69
C LEU A 58 26.10 -10.74 11.63
N THR A 59 25.09 -11.58 11.46
CA THR A 59 25.22 -13.02 11.24
C THR A 59 24.40 -13.40 10.01
N MET A 60 24.96 -14.23 9.14
CA MET A 60 24.26 -14.69 7.94
C MET A 60 24.86 -16.01 7.44
N LYS A 61 24.04 -16.82 6.77
CA LYS A 61 24.52 -17.95 5.99
C LYS A 61 24.94 -17.47 4.62
N ILE A 62 26.11 -17.95 4.15
CA ILE A 62 26.61 -17.62 2.81
C ILE A 62 27.17 -18.88 2.16
N LYS A 63 26.91 -19.04 0.86
CA LYS A 63 27.66 -19.94 -0.03
C LYS A 63 27.91 -19.27 -1.37
N ALA A 64 28.79 -19.85 -2.20
CA ALA A 64 29.05 -19.37 -3.54
C ALA A 64 29.12 -20.54 -4.54
N SER A 65 29.04 -20.25 -5.83
CA SER A 65 29.20 -21.26 -6.88
C SER A 65 30.63 -21.75 -7.05
N GLY A 66 31.59 -21.02 -6.51
CA GLY A 66 33.04 -21.30 -6.45
C GLY A 66 33.62 -20.60 -5.23
N ASN A 67 34.91 -20.81 -4.93
CA ASN A 67 35.56 -20.08 -3.85
C ASN A 67 35.60 -18.58 -4.19
N MET A 68 35.04 -17.74 -3.31
CA MET A 68 34.95 -16.29 -3.45
C MET A 68 35.47 -15.59 -2.20
N ASN A 69 35.94 -14.36 -2.36
CA ASN A 69 36.20 -13.47 -1.23
C ASN A 69 35.20 -12.33 -1.25
N ILE A 70 34.61 -12.03 -0.08
CA ILE A 70 33.74 -10.89 0.09
C ILE A 70 34.26 -9.94 1.16
N CYS A 71 34.04 -8.64 0.97
CA CYS A 71 34.28 -7.62 1.98
C CYS A 71 32.93 -7.04 2.40
N PHE A 72 32.75 -6.79 3.69
CA PHE A 72 31.58 -6.12 4.22
C PHE A 72 31.92 -4.66 4.54
N TRP A 73 31.25 -3.72 3.87
CA TRP A 73 31.51 -2.28 3.96
C TRP A 73 30.18 -1.54 4.23
N PRO A 74 29.74 -1.41 5.47
CA PRO A 74 28.56 -0.58 5.77
C PRO A 74 28.90 0.90 5.61
N ILE A 75 27.92 1.68 5.10
CA ILE A 75 28.09 3.05 4.65
C ILE A 75 27.07 3.97 5.31
N ASP A 76 27.47 5.23 5.58
CA ASP A 76 26.56 6.35 5.82
C ASP A 76 26.31 7.09 4.49
N THR A 77 25.22 6.77 3.80
CA THR A 77 24.86 7.37 2.51
C THR A 77 24.48 8.85 2.63
N LYS A 78 24.17 9.34 3.85
CA LYS A 78 23.79 10.72 4.14
C LYS A 78 24.91 11.57 4.67
N SER A 79 26.13 11.00 4.75
CA SER A 79 27.33 11.75 5.19
C SER A 79 27.52 13.03 4.39
N ALA A 80 27.89 14.09 5.10
CA ALA A 80 28.32 15.35 4.48
C ALA A 80 29.69 15.22 3.77
N ASN A 81 30.48 14.18 4.11
CA ASN A 81 31.79 13.90 3.53
C ASN A 81 31.62 13.08 2.24
N ARG A 82 31.16 13.71 1.18
CA ARG A 82 31.07 13.06 -0.14
C ARG A 82 32.37 13.22 -0.89
N ASN A 83 32.75 12.15 -1.62
CA ASN A 83 33.87 12.22 -2.52
C ASN A 83 33.54 13.08 -3.77
N GLU A 84 34.54 13.33 -4.61
CA GLU A 84 34.41 14.13 -5.85
C GLU A 84 33.38 13.56 -6.85
N TRP A 85 33.02 12.28 -6.74
CA TRP A 85 32.01 11.59 -7.55
C TRP A 85 30.61 11.69 -6.94
N GLY A 86 30.43 12.39 -5.81
CA GLY A 86 29.17 12.52 -5.12
C GLY A 86 28.73 11.30 -4.32
N ASN A 87 29.55 10.26 -4.24
CA ASN A 87 29.28 9.07 -3.44
C ASN A 87 29.57 9.33 -1.96
N SER A 88 28.87 8.67 -1.07
CA SER A 88 29.11 8.72 0.36
C SER A 88 30.57 8.39 0.68
N ALA A 89 31.15 9.13 1.62
CA ALA A 89 32.54 8.96 1.98
C ALA A 89 32.75 8.22 3.32
N ASP A 90 31.74 8.18 4.18
CA ASP A 90 31.86 7.52 5.48
C ASP A 90 31.53 6.03 5.32
N VAL A 91 32.57 5.26 5.07
CA VAL A 91 32.56 3.81 4.88
C VAL A 91 33.31 3.15 6.02
N GLN A 92 32.75 2.14 6.62
CA GLN A 92 33.40 1.35 7.66
C GLN A 92 33.85 0.01 7.10
N TYR A 93 35.17 -0.17 7.00
CA TYR A 93 35.77 -1.42 6.49
C TYR A 93 35.74 -2.49 7.58
N LEU A 94 35.27 -3.68 7.21
CA LEU A 94 35.33 -4.85 8.08
C LEU A 94 36.05 -6.03 7.42
N ASP A 95 36.29 -7.05 8.21
CA ASP A 95 37.10 -8.20 7.78
C ASP A 95 36.59 -8.86 6.50
N GLN A 96 37.48 -9.12 5.57
CA GLN A 96 37.26 -9.97 4.42
C GLN A 96 36.98 -11.40 4.84
N LYS A 97 36.01 -12.07 4.22
CA LYS A 97 35.70 -13.48 4.41
C LYS A 97 35.90 -14.27 3.12
N SER A 98 36.47 -15.48 3.26
CA SER A 98 36.51 -16.45 2.16
C SER A 98 35.28 -17.33 2.21
N ILE A 99 34.53 -17.34 1.11
CA ILE A 99 33.26 -18.07 0.96
C ILE A 99 33.50 -19.32 0.13
N THR A 100 32.95 -20.45 0.60
CA THR A 100 33.05 -21.74 -0.08
C THR A 100 31.77 -22.10 -0.85
N THR A 101 31.77 -23.26 -1.49
CA THR A 101 30.59 -23.80 -2.18
C THR A 101 29.56 -24.43 -1.23
N GLN A 102 29.86 -24.50 0.05
CA GLN A 102 28.94 -25.04 1.07
C GLN A 102 28.36 -23.88 1.89
N TRP A 103 27.12 -24.07 2.35
CA TRP A 103 26.53 -23.16 3.31
C TRP A 103 27.35 -23.15 4.61
N ASP A 104 27.75 -21.96 5.05
CA ASP A 104 28.39 -21.75 6.34
C ASP A 104 27.92 -20.44 6.96
N VAL A 105 28.04 -20.32 8.29
CA VAL A 105 27.62 -19.14 9.04
C VAL A 105 28.79 -18.17 9.17
N TYR A 106 28.58 -16.94 8.70
CA TYR A 106 29.57 -15.88 8.79
C TYR A 106 29.08 -14.81 9.77
N THR A 107 30.02 -14.26 10.54
CA THR A 107 29.71 -13.25 11.55
C THR A 107 30.69 -12.10 11.48
N TRP A 108 30.16 -10.88 11.52
CA TRP A 108 30.92 -9.65 11.75
C TRP A 108 30.40 -8.98 13.02
N LYS A 109 31.33 -8.56 13.90
CA LYS A 109 31.02 -7.78 15.10
C LYS A 109 31.72 -6.44 14.99
N PHE A 110 30.98 -5.35 15.18
CA PHE A 110 31.54 -4.02 15.05
C PHE A 110 30.81 -3.00 15.92
N LYS A 111 31.50 -1.94 16.24
CA LYS A 111 30.91 -0.72 16.76
C LYS A 111 30.68 0.22 15.61
N ALA A 112 29.46 0.76 15.45
CA ALA A 112 29.17 1.69 14.37
C ALA A 112 29.90 3.02 14.59
N ASP A 113 30.83 3.37 13.68
CA ASP A 113 31.58 4.64 13.76
C ASP A 113 30.78 5.82 13.19
N PHE A 114 29.76 5.53 12.37
CA PHE A 114 28.89 6.49 11.70
C PHE A 114 27.43 6.04 11.87
N PRO A 115 26.42 6.89 11.56
CA PRO A 115 25.02 6.48 11.46
C PRO A 115 24.78 5.72 10.13
N LEU A 116 25.34 4.50 10.06
CA LEU A 116 25.35 3.65 8.87
C LEU A 116 23.93 3.29 8.45
N ASP A 117 23.57 3.47 7.17
CA ASP A 117 22.22 3.21 6.66
C ASP A 117 22.19 2.27 5.44
N GLU A 118 23.37 1.80 4.98
CA GLU A 118 23.49 0.80 3.91
C GLU A 118 24.57 -0.21 4.25
N LEU A 119 24.33 -1.48 3.94
CA LEU A 119 25.25 -2.60 4.16
C LEU A 119 25.74 -3.12 2.79
N ASP A 120 27.00 -2.90 2.48
CA ASP A 120 27.59 -3.29 1.20
C ASP A 120 28.44 -4.57 1.35
N PHE A 121 28.09 -5.58 0.56
CA PHE A 121 28.86 -6.81 0.43
C PHE A 121 29.56 -6.82 -0.94
N MET A 122 30.84 -6.53 -0.95
CA MET A 122 31.62 -6.34 -2.16
C MET A 122 32.33 -7.63 -2.56
N PHE A 123 32.23 -8.04 -3.82
CA PHE A 123 32.79 -9.30 -4.33
C PHE A 123 33.27 -9.23 -5.78
N GLY A 124 33.58 -8.04 -6.33
CA GLY A 124 33.93 -7.80 -7.73
C GLY A 124 35.17 -8.53 -8.23
N GLY A 125 36.07 -8.99 -7.33
CA GLY A 125 37.20 -9.83 -7.68
C GLY A 125 36.85 -11.27 -8.10
N ASN A 126 35.55 -11.61 -8.21
CA ASN A 126 35.02 -12.95 -8.48
C ASN A 126 34.01 -12.92 -9.62
N GLU A 127 33.70 -14.10 -10.17
CA GLU A 127 32.60 -14.33 -11.11
C GLU A 127 31.73 -15.51 -10.61
N GLY A 128 30.46 -15.55 -10.97
CA GLY A 128 29.52 -16.61 -10.59
C GLY A 128 28.46 -16.17 -9.60
N TYR A 129 27.97 -17.10 -8.81
CA TYR A 129 26.85 -16.89 -7.92
C TYR A 129 27.28 -16.78 -6.45
N LEU A 130 26.73 -15.80 -5.74
CA LEU A 130 26.83 -15.61 -4.30
C LEU A 130 25.41 -15.70 -3.70
N TYR A 131 25.25 -16.48 -2.64
CA TYR A 131 23.96 -16.76 -2.02
C TYR A 131 23.96 -16.33 -0.57
N PHE A 132 22.92 -15.61 -0.12
CA PHE A 132 22.72 -15.20 1.26
C PHE A 132 21.39 -15.75 1.80
N ASP A 133 21.42 -16.15 3.07
CA ASP A 133 20.29 -16.65 3.81
C ASP A 133 20.45 -16.38 5.31
N ASP A 134 19.36 -16.44 6.09
CA ASP A 134 19.35 -16.22 7.54
C ASP A 134 20.12 -14.93 7.96
N VAL A 135 19.90 -13.83 7.25
CA VAL A 135 20.60 -12.56 7.48
C VAL A 135 20.01 -11.85 8.69
N VAL A 136 20.80 -11.62 9.71
CA VAL A 136 20.40 -10.99 10.96
C VAL A 136 21.42 -9.95 11.39
N LEU A 137 21.02 -8.68 11.47
CA LEU A 137 21.85 -7.61 12.06
C LEU A 137 21.21 -7.15 13.36
N LYS A 138 21.84 -7.46 14.49
CA LYS A 138 21.36 -7.09 15.83
C LYS A 138 22.16 -5.96 16.42
N ASP A 139 21.46 -5.02 17.05
CA ASP A 139 22.05 -4.14 18.07
C ASP A 139 22.28 -4.97 19.33
N ASP A 140 23.53 -5.12 19.76
CA ASP A 140 23.92 -5.97 20.89
C ASP A 140 23.40 -5.43 22.25
N ASN A 141 23.03 -4.12 22.31
CA ASN A 141 22.54 -3.51 23.54
C ASN A 141 21.03 -3.73 23.75
N ILE A 142 20.25 -3.76 22.66
CA ILE A 142 18.77 -3.79 22.74
C ILE A 142 18.16 -5.03 22.04
N GLY A 143 18.97 -5.85 21.37
CA GLY A 143 18.55 -7.11 20.74
C GLY A 143 17.64 -6.96 19.52
N VAL A 144 17.44 -5.73 19.00
CA VAL A 144 16.60 -5.47 17.82
C VAL A 144 17.32 -5.94 16.56
N ASN A 145 16.62 -6.68 15.70
CA ASN A 145 17.10 -7.03 14.37
C ASN A 145 16.73 -5.92 13.36
N TYR A 146 17.70 -5.48 12.57
CA TYR A 146 17.55 -4.42 11.56
C TYR A 146 17.25 -4.97 10.16
N ILE A 147 17.36 -6.29 9.95
CA ILE A 147 17.07 -6.93 8.66
C ILE A 147 15.62 -7.41 8.63
N ILE A 148 14.93 -7.06 7.57
CA ILE A 148 13.56 -7.51 7.30
C ILE A 148 13.64 -8.71 6.36
N ASN A 149 12.83 -9.78 6.62
CA ASN A 149 12.80 -10.99 5.79
C ASN A 149 14.20 -11.59 5.51
N GLY A 150 15.08 -11.55 6.50
CA GLY A 150 16.46 -12.04 6.33
C GLY A 150 16.59 -13.56 6.25
N ASP A 151 15.56 -14.29 6.68
CA ASP A 151 15.39 -15.73 6.53
C ASP A 151 14.69 -16.11 5.21
N PHE A 152 14.37 -15.11 4.40
CA PHE A 152 13.65 -15.27 3.12
C PHE A 152 12.42 -16.20 3.21
N ALA A 153 11.76 -16.25 4.37
CA ALA A 153 10.52 -17.01 4.56
C ALA A 153 9.43 -16.60 3.53
N LYS A 154 9.60 -15.41 2.96
CA LYS A 154 8.84 -14.92 1.79
C LYS A 154 9.81 -14.68 0.64
N PRO A 155 9.44 -14.97 -0.62
CA PRO A 155 10.26 -14.72 -1.80
C PRO A 155 10.27 -13.23 -2.19
N GLU A 156 10.57 -12.35 -1.24
CA GLU A 156 10.62 -10.89 -1.38
C GLU A 156 12.05 -10.40 -1.20
N THR A 157 12.42 -9.35 -1.93
CA THR A 157 13.79 -8.79 -1.93
C THR A 157 13.93 -7.55 -1.05
N ASP A 158 13.06 -7.35 -0.07
CA ASP A 158 12.98 -6.17 0.77
C ASP A 158 14.35 -5.63 1.21
N GLY A 159 14.64 -4.38 0.83
CA GLY A 159 15.90 -3.71 1.14
C GLY A 159 17.12 -4.12 0.30
N TRP A 160 17.06 -5.23 -0.44
CA TRP A 160 18.18 -5.68 -1.27
C TRP A 160 18.20 -4.98 -2.63
N GLN A 161 19.40 -4.57 -3.04
CA GLN A 161 19.67 -3.93 -4.33
C GLN A 161 21.09 -4.20 -4.80
N THR A 162 21.43 -3.70 -5.98
CA THR A 162 22.81 -3.68 -6.51
C THR A 162 23.17 -2.26 -6.95
N VAL A 163 24.44 -1.93 -7.01
CA VAL A 163 24.86 -0.61 -7.52
C VAL A 163 24.54 -0.47 -9.01
N GLY A 164 24.05 0.72 -9.41
CA GLY A 164 23.55 0.97 -10.76
C GLY A 164 24.56 0.84 -11.90
N TYR A 165 25.86 0.89 -11.60
CA TYR A 165 26.94 0.67 -12.59
C TYR A 165 27.47 -0.78 -12.60
N SER A 166 27.00 -1.63 -11.69
CA SER A 166 27.40 -3.04 -11.61
C SER A 166 26.66 -3.89 -12.63
N SER A 167 27.33 -4.93 -13.15
CA SER A 167 26.72 -6.01 -13.93
C SER A 167 25.98 -7.05 -13.09
N VAL A 168 26.04 -6.94 -11.77
CA VAL A 168 25.40 -7.85 -10.82
C VAL A 168 23.89 -7.84 -10.99
N LYS A 169 23.32 -9.03 -11.07
CA LYS A 169 21.87 -9.26 -10.99
C LYS A 169 21.56 -10.07 -9.74
N PHE A 170 20.35 -9.95 -9.22
CA PHE A 170 19.93 -10.76 -8.10
C PHE A 170 18.50 -11.29 -8.29
N GLU A 171 18.21 -12.38 -7.60
CA GLU A 171 16.91 -13.05 -7.63
C GLU A 171 16.75 -13.92 -6.38
N ILE A 172 15.52 -14.25 -6.04
CA ILE A 172 15.22 -15.24 -5.00
C ILE A 172 15.21 -16.63 -5.64
N VAL A 173 15.83 -17.58 -4.96
CA VAL A 173 15.91 -18.96 -5.42
C VAL A 173 15.57 -19.93 -4.29
N ASP A 174 15.20 -21.16 -4.65
CA ASP A 174 15.10 -22.26 -3.70
C ASP A 174 16.50 -22.59 -3.15
N ALA A 175 16.67 -22.50 -1.85
CA ALA A 175 17.95 -22.69 -1.17
C ALA A 175 18.49 -24.14 -1.34
N GLY A 176 17.62 -25.12 -1.52
CA GLY A 176 17.96 -26.55 -1.68
C GLY A 176 18.48 -26.90 -3.06
N ASN A 177 17.95 -26.30 -4.14
CA ASN A 177 18.29 -26.70 -5.51
C ASN A 177 18.82 -25.55 -6.39
N GLY A 178 18.85 -24.30 -5.90
CA GLY A 178 19.35 -23.12 -6.61
C GLY A 178 18.57 -22.76 -7.89
N LYS A 179 17.42 -23.38 -8.11
CA LYS A 179 16.59 -23.00 -9.25
C LYS A 179 15.97 -21.65 -8.98
N PRO A 180 15.94 -20.75 -9.96
CA PRO A 180 15.19 -19.53 -9.82
C PRO A 180 13.75 -19.92 -9.42
N VAL A 181 13.33 -19.44 -8.28
CA VAL A 181 11.91 -19.30 -8.07
C VAL A 181 11.54 -18.25 -9.10
N VAL A 182 10.72 -18.63 -10.07
CA VAL A 182 10.03 -17.64 -10.87
C VAL A 182 9.20 -16.89 -9.83
N ILE A 183 9.77 -15.79 -9.31
CA ILE A 183 8.95 -14.73 -8.78
C ILE A 183 8.24 -14.22 -10.04
N THR A 184 7.17 -14.86 -10.43
CA THR A 184 6.00 -14.08 -10.77
C THR A 184 5.91 -13.15 -9.57
N PRO A 185 6.08 -11.78 -9.75
CA PRO A 185 5.77 -10.89 -8.65
C PRO A 185 4.52 -11.53 -8.09
N GLU A 186 4.55 -12.00 -6.82
CA GLU A 186 3.31 -12.40 -6.25
C GLU A 186 2.47 -11.14 -6.41
N GLU A 187 1.82 -11.08 -7.55
CA GLU A 187 0.42 -10.70 -7.43
C GLU A 187 0.01 -11.48 -6.22
N PRO A 188 -0.25 -10.80 -5.04
CA PRO A 188 -0.57 -11.52 -3.82
C PRO A 188 -1.46 -12.61 -4.32
N ILE A 189 -1.08 -13.91 -4.13
CA ILE A 189 -1.76 -15.02 -4.78
C ILE A 189 -3.18 -14.74 -4.47
N VAL A 190 -3.76 -14.01 -5.38
CA VAL A 190 -5.16 -13.89 -5.55
C VAL A 190 -5.42 -15.21 -6.24
N PRO A 191 -5.78 -16.27 -5.50
CA PRO A 191 -6.11 -17.51 -6.15
C PRO A 191 -7.14 -17.08 -7.18
N ASN A 192 -7.06 -17.54 -8.44
CA ASN A 192 -8.12 -17.32 -9.42
C ASN A 192 -9.50 -17.82 -8.92
N ASN A 193 -9.57 -18.29 -7.70
CA ASN A 193 -10.68 -18.55 -6.81
C ASN A 193 -10.44 -17.75 -5.52
N TYR A 194 -10.66 -16.43 -5.52
CA TYR A 194 -11.05 -15.75 -4.30
C TYR A 194 -12.25 -16.49 -3.74
N PRO A 195 -12.22 -17.01 -2.51
CA PRO A 195 -13.45 -17.38 -1.84
C PRO A 195 -14.19 -16.06 -1.62
N LEU A 196 -15.05 -15.69 -2.58
CA LEU A 196 -15.90 -14.51 -2.43
C LEU A 196 -16.69 -14.69 -1.13
N ALA A 197 -16.60 -13.71 -0.25
CA ALA A 197 -17.38 -13.72 0.96
C ALA A 197 -18.86 -13.53 0.61
N GLU A 198 -19.74 -14.28 1.27
CA GLU A 198 -21.16 -13.95 1.26
C GLU A 198 -21.35 -12.56 1.86
N GLN A 199 -22.14 -11.74 1.19
CA GLN A 199 -22.44 -10.39 1.61
C GLN A 199 -23.94 -10.24 1.85
N GLY A 200 -24.35 -9.26 2.67
CA GLY A 200 -25.72 -9.03 3.09
C GLY A 200 -26.60 -8.39 2.01
N ASP A 201 -27.44 -7.44 2.44
CA ASP A 201 -28.39 -6.77 1.57
C ASP A 201 -27.72 -6.05 0.39
N PRO A 202 -28.00 -6.42 -0.87
CA PRO A 202 -27.43 -5.77 -2.05
C PRO A 202 -27.79 -4.29 -2.17
N ASN A 203 -28.87 -3.84 -1.51
CA ASN A 203 -29.31 -2.46 -1.48
C ASN A 203 -28.66 -1.64 -0.34
N PHE A 204 -27.76 -2.24 0.44
CA PHE A 204 -26.94 -1.52 1.38
C PHE A 204 -25.49 -1.46 0.89
N HIS A 205 -25.14 -0.38 0.21
CA HIS A 205 -23.81 -0.15 -0.35
C HIS A 205 -22.84 0.34 0.71
N ILE A 206 -21.77 -0.40 0.98
CA ILE A 206 -20.79 -0.10 2.02
C ILE A 206 -19.47 0.33 1.37
N TYR A 207 -18.85 1.35 1.96
CA TYR A 207 -17.57 1.89 1.53
C TYR A 207 -16.58 1.94 2.68
N LEU A 208 -15.39 1.38 2.47
CA LEU A 208 -14.30 1.42 3.43
C LEU A 208 -13.46 2.66 3.17
N CYS A 209 -13.14 3.43 4.22
CA CYS A 209 -12.35 4.65 4.11
C CYS A 209 -11.10 4.50 4.98
N PHE A 210 -9.92 4.76 4.43
CA PHE A 210 -8.68 4.72 5.20
C PHE A 210 -7.67 5.76 4.71
N GLY A 211 -6.66 6.04 5.52
CA GLY A 211 -5.63 7.02 5.19
C GLY A 211 -5.12 7.79 6.40
N GLN A 212 -4.79 9.07 6.18
CA GLN A 212 -4.26 9.95 7.23
C GLN A 212 -5.24 11.09 7.56
N SER A 213 -4.74 12.22 8.05
CA SER A 213 -5.55 13.32 8.58
C SER A 213 -6.65 13.83 7.64
N ASN A 214 -6.41 13.86 6.33
CA ASN A 214 -7.43 14.28 5.37
C ASN A 214 -8.58 13.26 5.20
N MET A 215 -8.35 11.97 5.47
CA MET A 215 -9.44 10.99 5.57
C MET A 215 -10.01 10.91 6.98
N GLU A 216 -9.18 11.07 8.01
CA GLU A 216 -9.58 11.11 9.41
C GLU A 216 -10.63 12.21 9.67
N GLY A 217 -10.40 13.39 9.08
CA GLY A 217 -11.19 14.60 9.25
C GLY A 217 -10.46 15.63 10.11
N ASN A 218 -10.08 16.75 9.49
CA ASN A 218 -9.28 17.79 10.16
C ASN A 218 -9.96 19.17 10.22
N ALA A 219 -10.93 19.47 9.34
CA ALA A 219 -11.63 20.74 9.38
C ALA A 219 -12.77 20.79 10.40
N ALA A 220 -13.17 22.00 10.75
CA ALA A 220 -14.31 22.20 11.66
C ALA A 220 -15.60 21.59 11.10
N ILE A 221 -16.34 20.88 11.95
CA ILE A 221 -17.68 20.41 11.66
C ILE A 221 -18.65 21.56 11.96
N GLU A 222 -19.26 22.11 10.92
CA GLU A 222 -20.19 23.23 11.02
C GLU A 222 -21.64 22.74 11.25
N THR A 223 -22.55 23.67 11.52
CA THR A 223 -23.97 23.33 11.76
C THR A 223 -24.59 22.64 10.56
N VAL A 224 -24.26 23.04 9.34
CA VAL A 224 -24.76 22.43 8.10
C VAL A 224 -24.38 20.95 7.99
N ASP A 225 -23.24 20.56 8.53
CA ASP A 225 -22.77 19.17 8.50
C ASP A 225 -23.51 18.26 9.49
N LYS A 226 -24.09 18.86 10.54
CA LYS A 226 -24.85 18.13 11.59
C LYS A 226 -26.34 18.04 11.31
N THR A 227 -26.85 18.83 10.35
CA THR A 227 -28.27 18.94 10.05
C THR A 227 -28.61 18.20 8.76
N ASN A 228 -29.88 17.77 8.64
CA ASN A 228 -30.42 17.12 7.45
C ASN A 228 -29.57 15.95 6.92
N VAL A 229 -28.93 15.20 7.83
CA VAL A 229 -28.23 13.96 7.44
C VAL A 229 -29.26 12.92 7.03
N PRO A 230 -29.23 12.42 5.78
CA PRO A 230 -30.20 11.45 5.32
C PRO A 230 -30.17 10.17 6.18
N GLU A 231 -31.33 9.65 6.58
CA GLU A 231 -31.40 8.42 7.38
C GLU A 231 -30.78 7.21 6.66
N ARG A 232 -30.84 7.20 5.32
CA ARG A 232 -30.20 6.16 4.48
C ARG A 232 -28.68 6.24 4.44
N PHE A 233 -28.08 7.35 4.92
CA PHE A 233 -26.65 7.48 5.06
C PHE A 233 -26.22 7.04 6.46
N LYS A 234 -25.44 5.96 6.53
CA LYS A 234 -24.99 5.32 7.77
C LYS A 234 -23.48 5.40 7.92
N MET A 235 -23.03 5.37 9.18
CA MET A 235 -21.62 5.13 9.51
C MET A 235 -21.54 3.98 10.51
N MET A 236 -20.53 3.13 10.37
CA MET A 236 -20.18 2.17 11.42
C MET A 236 -19.07 2.78 12.28
N ALA A 237 -19.27 2.80 13.59
CA ALA A 237 -18.28 3.34 14.50
C ALA A 237 -17.01 2.45 14.51
N ALA A 238 -15.87 3.02 14.19
CA ALA A 238 -14.59 2.31 14.14
C ALA A 238 -13.94 2.15 15.52
N VAL A 239 -14.40 2.93 16.50
CA VAL A 239 -14.03 2.89 17.91
C VAL A 239 -15.26 3.24 18.75
N ASN A 240 -15.19 3.04 20.07
CA ASN A 240 -16.22 3.53 20.97
C ASN A 240 -16.15 5.06 21.10
N TYR A 241 -17.30 5.74 21.07
CA TYR A 241 -17.45 7.17 21.32
C TYR A 241 -18.20 7.37 22.64
N ASN A 242 -17.87 8.41 23.36
CA ASN A 242 -18.60 8.83 24.56
C ASN A 242 -19.67 9.88 24.24
N SER A 243 -19.40 10.81 23.33
CA SER A 243 -20.29 11.88 22.92
C SER A 243 -20.18 12.20 21.41
N PRO A 244 -21.21 11.92 20.59
CA PRO A 244 -22.40 11.13 20.92
C PRO A 244 -22.02 9.69 21.24
N LYS A 245 -22.77 9.01 22.11
CA LYS A 245 -22.47 7.62 22.46
C LYS A 245 -22.62 6.71 21.23
N ARG A 246 -21.51 6.03 20.87
CA ARG A 246 -21.46 5.04 19.78
C ARG A 246 -20.60 3.86 20.21
N GLU A 247 -21.05 2.67 19.86
CA GLU A 247 -20.33 1.43 20.13
C GLU A 247 -19.66 0.96 18.85
N MET A 248 -18.40 0.54 18.96
CA MET A 248 -17.61 -0.02 17.84
C MET A 248 -18.39 -1.15 17.14
N GLY A 249 -18.38 -1.17 15.83
CA GLY A 249 -19.02 -2.19 15.00
C GLY A 249 -20.53 -2.02 14.87
N LYS A 250 -21.13 -0.93 15.36
CA LYS A 250 -22.55 -0.64 15.22
C LYS A 250 -22.81 0.47 14.21
N TRP A 251 -23.92 0.34 13.49
CA TRP A 251 -24.39 1.32 12.51
C TRP A 251 -25.18 2.45 13.18
N TYR A 252 -24.91 3.67 12.74
CA TYR A 252 -25.59 4.91 13.16
C TYR A 252 -25.90 5.77 11.94
N THR A 253 -26.87 6.68 12.01
CA THR A 253 -26.98 7.76 11.03
C THR A 253 -25.67 8.55 11.02
N ALA A 254 -25.14 8.83 9.84
CA ALA A 254 -23.78 9.34 9.65
C ALA A 254 -23.65 10.84 9.99
N VAL A 255 -24.05 11.23 11.20
CA VAL A 255 -23.80 12.58 11.72
C VAL A 255 -22.32 12.68 12.12
N PRO A 256 -21.52 13.63 11.59
CA PRO A 256 -20.10 13.72 11.94
C PRO A 256 -19.88 13.99 13.44
N PRO A 257 -18.70 13.58 14.00
CA PRO A 257 -17.53 13.03 13.32
C PRO A 257 -17.71 11.57 12.89
N LEU A 258 -17.06 11.15 11.78
CA LEU A 258 -17.23 9.81 11.20
C LEU A 258 -16.05 8.86 11.44
N CYS A 259 -14.91 9.34 11.95
CA CYS A 259 -13.72 8.51 12.19
C CYS A 259 -13.56 8.16 13.68
N ARG A 260 -13.33 9.17 14.52
CA ARG A 260 -13.21 9.05 15.99
C ARG A 260 -13.89 10.25 16.64
N GLU A 261 -14.17 10.17 17.95
CA GLU A 261 -14.94 11.17 18.69
C GLU A 261 -14.49 12.62 18.51
N ASN A 262 -13.17 12.83 18.47
CA ASN A 262 -12.56 14.18 18.43
C ASN A 262 -11.96 14.52 17.06
N THR A 263 -12.45 13.89 15.97
CA THR A 263 -12.01 14.24 14.61
C THR A 263 -12.93 15.30 13.98
N GLY A 264 -12.44 15.92 12.90
CA GLY A 264 -13.16 16.95 12.19
C GLY A 264 -14.03 16.40 11.03
N LEU A 265 -14.39 17.32 10.12
CA LEU A 265 -15.07 16.98 8.88
C LEU A 265 -14.14 16.19 7.96
N THR A 266 -14.64 15.14 7.34
CA THR A 266 -13.96 14.24 6.42
C THR A 266 -14.66 14.22 5.06
N PRO A 267 -13.97 13.94 3.94
CA PRO A 267 -14.63 13.82 2.64
C PRO A 267 -15.65 12.66 2.59
N ALA A 268 -15.52 11.66 3.46
CA ALA A 268 -16.48 10.55 3.56
C ALA A 268 -17.90 11.00 3.90
N ASP A 269 -18.07 12.16 4.57
CA ASP A 269 -19.39 12.72 4.89
C ASP A 269 -20.15 13.10 3.60
N TYR A 270 -19.61 14.02 2.82
CA TYR A 270 -20.27 14.47 1.58
C TYR A 270 -20.19 13.45 0.45
N PHE A 271 -19.30 12.49 0.52
CA PHE A 271 -19.36 11.31 -0.32
C PHE A 271 -20.68 10.54 -0.11
N GLY A 272 -20.95 10.15 1.14
CA GLY A 272 -22.16 9.38 1.43
C GLY A 272 -23.44 10.16 1.21
N ARG A 273 -23.49 11.47 1.60
CA ARG A 273 -24.65 12.34 1.33
C ARG A 273 -24.96 12.44 -0.15
N THR A 274 -23.94 12.68 -0.99
CA THR A 274 -24.11 12.80 -2.43
C THR A 274 -24.55 11.48 -3.05
N LEU A 275 -24.02 10.34 -2.59
CA LEU A 275 -24.46 9.04 -3.07
C LEU A 275 -25.95 8.81 -2.78
N VAL A 276 -26.41 9.01 -1.54
CA VAL A 276 -27.83 8.78 -1.21
C VAL A 276 -28.77 9.78 -1.88
N GLU A 277 -28.29 10.96 -2.25
CA GLU A 277 -29.06 11.93 -3.02
C GLU A 277 -29.31 11.45 -4.46
N LYS A 278 -28.30 10.82 -5.08
CA LYS A 278 -28.31 10.43 -6.49
C LYS A 278 -28.70 8.98 -6.74
N LEU A 279 -28.59 8.10 -5.74
CA LEU A 279 -28.95 6.69 -5.85
C LEU A 279 -30.47 6.48 -5.66
N PRO A 280 -31.03 5.40 -6.23
CA PRO A 280 -32.42 4.99 -5.98
C PRO A 280 -32.80 5.01 -4.50
N SER A 281 -34.05 5.29 -4.21
CA SER A 281 -34.54 5.53 -2.83
C SER A 281 -34.49 4.29 -1.92
N ASP A 282 -34.39 3.11 -2.49
CA ASP A 282 -34.24 1.83 -1.80
C ASP A 282 -32.79 1.49 -1.46
N ILE A 283 -31.82 2.23 -2.02
CA ILE A 283 -30.41 2.03 -1.72
C ILE A 283 -29.98 2.88 -0.51
N SER A 284 -29.42 2.23 0.48
CA SER A 284 -28.72 2.86 1.61
C SER A 284 -27.21 2.87 1.39
N VAL A 285 -26.51 3.82 2.01
CA VAL A 285 -25.05 3.97 1.93
C VAL A 285 -24.45 3.91 3.33
N GLY A 286 -23.43 3.11 3.52
CA GLY A 286 -22.65 3.00 4.75
C GLY A 286 -21.19 3.33 4.54
N VAL A 287 -20.57 4.04 5.48
CA VAL A 287 -19.11 4.29 5.49
C VAL A 287 -18.49 3.76 6.77
N ILE A 288 -17.26 3.25 6.65
CA ILE A 288 -16.41 2.83 7.77
C ILE A 288 -15.10 3.57 7.62
N ASN A 289 -14.78 4.47 8.54
CA ASN A 289 -13.59 5.30 8.43
C ASN A 289 -12.56 4.93 9.49
N VAL A 290 -11.44 4.34 9.05
CA VAL A 290 -10.28 3.99 9.87
C VAL A 290 -9.07 4.75 9.34
N ALA A 291 -8.82 5.91 9.90
CA ALA A 291 -7.70 6.76 9.50
C ALA A 291 -6.96 7.31 10.73
N VAL A 292 -5.68 7.65 10.55
CA VAL A 292 -4.81 8.16 11.63
C VAL A 292 -4.05 9.37 11.12
N GLY A 293 -4.25 10.53 11.76
CA GLY A 293 -3.55 11.77 11.43
C GLY A 293 -2.03 11.58 11.44
N GLY A 294 -1.34 12.09 10.41
CA GLY A 294 0.12 11.96 10.26
C GLY A 294 0.61 10.59 9.80
N ALA A 295 -0.28 9.62 9.55
CA ALA A 295 0.13 8.27 9.19
C ALA A 295 0.77 8.18 7.80
N LYS A 296 1.88 7.47 7.71
CA LYS A 296 2.39 6.92 6.47
C LYS A 296 1.59 5.67 6.09
N ILE A 297 1.67 5.27 4.80
CA ILE A 297 0.99 4.05 4.32
C ILE A 297 1.50 2.79 5.05
N GLU A 298 2.71 2.80 5.55
CA GLU A 298 3.36 1.73 6.33
C GLU A 298 2.58 1.37 7.60
N LEU A 299 1.74 2.29 8.14
CA LEU A 299 0.86 1.99 9.27
C LEU A 299 -0.19 0.90 8.94
N PHE A 300 -0.57 0.79 7.67
CA PHE A 300 -1.54 -0.18 7.18
C PHE A 300 -0.89 -1.46 6.62
N MET A 301 0.44 -1.57 6.73
CA MET A 301 1.21 -2.74 6.31
C MET A 301 1.56 -3.61 7.53
N GLU A 302 1.09 -4.86 7.55
CA GLU A 302 1.25 -5.76 8.70
C GLU A 302 2.73 -5.95 9.09
N GLU A 303 3.61 -5.96 8.10
CA GLU A 303 5.06 -6.13 8.26
C GLU A 303 5.78 -4.90 8.84
N PHE A 304 5.24 -3.70 8.66
CA PHE A 304 5.92 -2.45 9.07
C PHE A 304 5.28 -1.75 10.27
N LYS A 305 3.98 -1.96 10.52
CA LYS A 305 3.18 -1.16 11.47
C LYS A 305 3.76 -1.10 12.87
N ASP A 306 4.27 -2.21 13.41
CA ASP A 306 4.72 -2.27 14.81
C ASP A 306 6.02 -1.47 15.00
N ALA A 307 6.97 -1.61 14.07
CA ALA A 307 8.21 -0.83 14.07
C ALA A 307 7.92 0.66 13.85
N TYR A 308 7.01 0.97 12.91
CA TYR A 308 6.59 2.33 12.61
C TYR A 308 5.95 2.98 13.84
N ILE A 309 4.94 2.37 14.47
CA ILE A 309 4.28 2.90 15.67
C ILE A 309 5.29 3.12 16.80
N LYS A 310 6.22 2.18 17.00
CA LYS A 310 7.24 2.26 18.07
C LYS A 310 8.11 3.50 17.91
N GLY A 311 8.47 3.89 16.69
CA GLY A 311 9.31 5.05 16.38
C GLY A 311 8.61 6.39 16.48
N GLU A 312 7.27 6.42 16.53
CA GLU A 312 6.50 7.65 16.47
C GLU A 312 6.30 8.34 17.85
N ALA A 313 5.84 9.58 17.79
CA ALA A 313 5.54 10.40 18.98
C ALA A 313 4.34 9.84 19.78
N GLU A 314 4.26 10.14 21.08
CA GLU A 314 3.21 9.60 21.96
C GLU A 314 1.79 9.98 21.54
N TRP A 315 1.56 11.16 20.96
CA TRP A 315 0.23 11.50 20.43
C TRP A 315 -0.21 10.57 19.32
N PHE A 316 0.69 10.19 18.42
CA PHE A 316 0.44 9.25 17.34
C PHE A 316 0.16 7.84 17.87
N LYS A 317 0.99 7.36 18.83
CA LYS A 317 0.77 6.10 19.53
C LYS A 317 -0.59 6.04 20.20
N ASN A 318 -1.05 7.15 20.79
CA ASN A 318 -2.37 7.24 21.43
C ASN A 318 -3.51 7.15 20.42
N TYR A 319 -3.33 7.64 19.19
CA TYR A 319 -4.31 7.41 18.13
C TYR A 319 -4.32 5.94 17.69
N CYS A 320 -3.15 5.32 17.51
CA CYS A 320 -3.06 3.92 17.13
C CYS A 320 -3.63 2.98 18.21
N LYS A 321 -3.47 3.29 19.51
CA LYS A 321 -4.04 2.52 20.63
C LYS A 321 -5.56 2.40 20.54
N GLN A 322 -6.28 3.37 19.97
CA GLN A 322 -7.73 3.30 19.78
C GLN A 322 -8.12 2.19 18.79
N TYR A 323 -7.20 1.79 17.92
CA TYR A 323 -7.34 0.69 16.98
C TYR A 323 -6.55 -0.56 17.41
N ASN A 324 -6.22 -0.71 18.71
CA ASN A 324 -5.39 -1.78 19.25
C ASN A 324 -4.00 -1.87 18.60
N ASN A 325 -3.43 -0.73 18.18
CA ASN A 325 -2.20 -0.60 17.41
C ASN A 325 -2.24 -1.34 16.05
N ASP A 326 -3.43 -1.58 15.53
CA ASP A 326 -3.63 -2.27 14.25
C ASP A 326 -4.79 -1.66 13.45
N PRO A 327 -4.62 -0.47 12.85
CA PRO A 327 -5.67 0.15 12.04
C PRO A 327 -6.08 -0.70 10.84
N PHE A 328 -5.14 -1.41 10.20
CA PHE A 328 -5.46 -2.31 9.10
C PHE A 328 -6.32 -3.48 9.57
N GLY A 329 -5.92 -4.15 10.65
CA GLY A 329 -6.71 -5.23 11.26
C GLY A 329 -8.10 -4.76 11.69
N ARG A 330 -8.23 -3.51 12.23
CA ARG A 330 -9.51 -2.89 12.55
C ARG A 330 -10.38 -2.68 11.29
N LEU A 331 -9.81 -2.23 10.18
CA LEU A 331 -10.55 -2.08 8.93
C LEU A 331 -11.06 -3.43 8.41
N VAL A 332 -10.24 -4.48 8.50
CA VAL A 332 -10.64 -5.86 8.16
C VAL A 332 -11.75 -6.38 9.08
N GLU A 333 -11.60 -6.20 10.40
CA GLU A 333 -12.60 -6.62 11.40
C GLU A 333 -13.97 -6.01 11.10
N LEU A 334 -13.99 -4.69 10.93
CA LEU A 334 -15.24 -3.96 10.66
C LEU A 334 -15.79 -4.23 9.27
N GLY A 335 -14.91 -4.43 8.27
CA GLY A 335 -15.31 -4.85 6.93
C GLY A 335 -16.07 -6.18 6.95
N LYS A 336 -15.57 -7.19 7.68
CA LYS A 336 -16.24 -8.49 7.86
C LYS A 336 -17.57 -8.36 8.61
N GLU A 337 -17.64 -7.49 9.63
CA GLU A 337 -18.90 -7.23 10.34
C GLU A 337 -19.91 -6.56 9.42
N ALA A 338 -19.47 -5.60 8.62
CA ALA A 338 -20.31 -4.85 7.69
C ALA A 338 -20.87 -5.72 6.55
N GLN A 339 -20.09 -6.69 6.05
CA GLN A 339 -20.53 -7.65 5.04
C GLN A 339 -21.75 -8.46 5.46
N LYS A 340 -22.00 -8.63 6.76
CA LYS A 340 -23.24 -9.25 7.27
C LYS A 340 -24.49 -8.40 7.03
N SER A 341 -24.32 -7.09 6.85
CA SER A 341 -25.42 -6.11 6.69
C SER A 341 -25.63 -5.69 5.25
N GLY A 342 -24.58 -5.61 4.44
CA GLY A 342 -24.63 -5.07 3.09
C GLY A 342 -23.44 -5.51 2.22
N VAL A 343 -23.25 -4.83 1.09
CA VAL A 343 -22.23 -5.16 0.09
C VAL A 343 -21.16 -4.07 0.04
N ILE A 344 -19.88 -4.47 0.17
CA ILE A 344 -18.76 -3.54 0.00
C ILE A 344 -18.62 -3.21 -1.50
N LYS A 345 -18.85 -1.95 -1.86
CA LYS A 345 -18.89 -1.44 -3.23
C LYS A 345 -17.66 -0.61 -3.64
N GLY A 346 -16.81 -0.22 -2.70
CA GLY A 346 -15.64 0.57 -3.00
C GLY A 346 -14.81 0.91 -1.77
N ILE A 347 -13.60 1.39 -2.02
CA ILE A 347 -12.63 1.78 -0.99
C ILE A 347 -12.17 3.20 -1.28
N LEU A 348 -12.18 4.07 -0.27
CA LEU A 348 -11.70 5.44 -0.34
C LEU A 348 -10.36 5.56 0.39
N LEU A 349 -9.37 6.12 -0.28
CA LEU A 349 -8.05 6.42 0.26
C LEU A 349 -7.79 7.92 0.21
N HIS A 350 -7.38 8.52 1.32
CA HIS A 350 -6.74 9.83 1.29
C HIS A 350 -5.47 9.80 2.15
N GLN A 351 -4.35 9.64 1.47
CA GLN A 351 -3.02 9.50 2.08
C GLN A 351 -1.95 9.86 1.04
N GLY A 352 -0.86 10.46 1.48
CA GLY A 352 0.26 10.82 0.61
C GLY A 352 1.14 11.88 1.23
N GLU A 353 0.62 12.78 2.06
CA GLU A 353 1.35 13.89 2.65
C GLU A 353 2.52 13.40 3.53
N SER A 354 2.31 12.34 4.31
CA SER A 354 3.37 11.75 5.14
C SER A 354 4.35 10.86 4.36
N ASN A 355 4.01 10.50 3.11
CA ASN A 355 4.86 9.78 2.18
C ASN A 355 5.32 10.65 0.99
N CYS A 356 5.22 11.97 1.12
CA CYS A 356 5.59 12.90 0.06
C CYS A 356 7.05 12.68 -0.37
N GLY A 357 7.27 12.48 -1.65
CA GLY A 357 8.60 12.19 -2.20
C GLY A 357 8.99 10.71 -2.22
N GLN A 358 8.17 9.79 -1.73
CA GLN A 358 8.47 8.37 -1.79
C GLN A 358 7.99 7.78 -3.13
N SER A 359 8.93 7.22 -3.87
CA SER A 359 8.68 6.70 -5.23
C SER A 359 7.90 5.38 -5.25
N ASP A 360 7.97 4.60 -4.16
CA ASP A 360 7.35 3.29 -3.98
C ASP A 360 5.98 3.34 -3.27
N TRP A 361 5.42 4.56 -3.12
CA TRP A 361 4.14 4.75 -2.45
C TRP A 361 2.98 3.99 -3.14
N ALA A 362 2.93 4.04 -4.47
CA ALA A 362 1.86 3.39 -5.23
C ALA A 362 1.88 1.87 -5.07
N GLU A 363 3.05 1.27 -5.08
CA GLU A 363 3.27 -0.17 -4.85
C GLU A 363 2.85 -0.57 -3.43
N LYS A 364 3.18 0.24 -2.42
CA LYS A 364 2.74 0.02 -1.04
C LYS A 364 1.22 0.11 -0.89
N VAL A 365 0.58 1.10 -1.52
CA VAL A 365 -0.88 1.21 -1.55
C VAL A 365 -1.49 -0.01 -2.24
N ALA A 366 -0.92 -0.45 -3.36
CA ALA A 366 -1.38 -1.64 -4.06
C ALA A 366 -1.31 -2.89 -3.18
N LYS A 367 -0.23 -3.06 -2.41
CA LYS A 367 -0.09 -4.15 -1.43
C LYS A 367 -1.19 -4.10 -0.37
N VAL A 368 -1.42 -2.94 0.23
CA VAL A 368 -2.46 -2.75 1.26
C VAL A 368 -3.85 -3.06 0.70
N TYR A 369 -4.19 -2.50 -0.47
CA TYR A 369 -5.48 -2.69 -1.12
C TYR A 369 -5.73 -4.16 -1.47
N LYS A 370 -4.78 -4.83 -2.14
CA LYS A 370 -4.90 -6.24 -2.53
C LYS A 370 -5.04 -7.14 -1.29
N ARG A 371 -4.27 -6.87 -0.23
CA ARG A 371 -4.39 -7.59 1.04
C ARG A 371 -5.74 -7.37 1.72
N LEU A 372 -6.28 -6.14 1.68
CA LEU A 372 -7.60 -5.83 2.20
C LEU A 372 -8.69 -6.60 1.46
N CYS A 373 -8.67 -6.60 0.13
CA CYS A 373 -9.58 -7.38 -0.70
C CYS A 373 -9.50 -8.87 -0.36
N TRP A 374 -8.29 -9.42 -0.28
CA TRP A 374 -8.09 -10.83 0.08
C TRP A 374 -8.65 -11.18 1.47
N LYS A 375 -8.34 -10.37 2.50
CA LYS A 375 -8.83 -10.60 3.88
C LYS A 375 -10.35 -10.53 3.99
N LEU A 376 -11.00 -9.78 3.10
CA LEU A 376 -12.46 -9.58 3.05
C LEU A 376 -13.16 -10.47 2.01
N GLY A 377 -12.45 -11.29 1.23
CA GLY A 377 -13.02 -12.10 0.16
C GLY A 377 -13.71 -11.23 -0.91
N LEU A 378 -13.06 -10.14 -1.32
CA LEU A 378 -13.56 -9.19 -2.32
C LEU A 378 -12.78 -9.36 -3.62
N ASP A 379 -13.46 -9.37 -4.77
CA ASP A 379 -12.77 -9.29 -6.06
C ASP A 379 -12.26 -7.86 -6.31
N PRO A 380 -10.93 -7.65 -6.48
CA PRO A 380 -10.39 -6.33 -6.80
C PRO A 380 -10.93 -5.70 -8.08
N ASN A 381 -11.47 -6.50 -9.00
CA ASN A 381 -12.07 -5.98 -10.23
C ASN A 381 -13.45 -5.34 -9.96
N ASP A 382 -14.16 -5.80 -8.91
CA ASP A 382 -15.50 -5.33 -8.59
C ASP A 382 -15.52 -4.21 -7.53
N VAL A 383 -14.41 -3.98 -6.82
CA VAL A 383 -14.32 -3.02 -5.72
C VAL A 383 -13.28 -1.94 -6.02
N PRO A 384 -13.66 -0.82 -6.65
CA PRO A 384 -12.73 0.23 -7.02
C PRO A 384 -12.05 0.89 -5.81
N LEU A 385 -10.79 1.30 -5.98
CA LEU A 385 -10.06 2.17 -5.07
C LEU A 385 -10.15 3.62 -5.58
N LEU A 386 -10.71 4.51 -4.79
CA LEU A 386 -10.76 5.94 -5.06
C LEU A 386 -9.71 6.64 -4.20
N ALA A 387 -8.68 7.23 -4.82
CA ALA A 387 -7.56 7.89 -4.12
C ALA A 387 -7.56 9.40 -4.37
N GLY A 388 -7.65 10.21 -3.31
CA GLY A 388 -7.68 11.66 -3.42
C GLY A 388 -6.30 12.28 -3.57
N GLU A 389 -6.21 13.33 -4.39
CA GLU A 389 -5.04 14.19 -4.49
C GLU A 389 -4.81 14.97 -3.18
N THR A 390 -3.55 15.24 -2.85
CA THR A 390 -3.16 16.13 -1.77
C THR A 390 -3.45 17.59 -2.14
N LEU A 391 -3.42 18.49 -1.16
CA LEU A 391 -3.64 19.92 -1.37
C LEU A 391 -2.62 20.49 -2.38
N TYR A 392 -3.10 21.24 -3.35
CA TYR A 392 -2.26 21.87 -4.37
C TYR A 392 -1.47 23.07 -3.83
N SER A 393 -0.30 23.35 -4.44
CA SER A 393 0.56 24.47 -4.07
C SER A 393 -0.12 25.83 -4.21
N GLU A 394 -0.98 26.00 -5.19
CA GLU A 394 -1.78 27.20 -5.44
C GLU A 394 -2.76 27.49 -4.30
N SER A 395 -3.13 26.49 -3.54
CA SER A 395 -3.95 26.55 -2.33
C SER A 395 -3.10 26.49 -1.03
N GLY A 396 -1.77 26.61 -1.14
CA GLY A 396 -0.83 26.58 -0.01
C GLY A 396 -0.29 25.19 0.36
N GLY A 397 -0.56 24.16 -0.46
CA GLY A 397 -0.18 22.77 -0.19
C GLY A 397 1.34 22.53 -0.28
N ALA A 398 1.92 21.95 0.78
CA ALA A 398 3.34 21.64 0.84
C ALA A 398 3.72 20.32 0.13
N CYS A 399 2.74 19.49 -0.21
CA CYS A 399 2.96 18.17 -0.79
C CYS A 399 2.30 17.98 -2.17
N SER A 400 2.05 19.06 -2.90
CA SER A 400 1.37 19.02 -4.21
C SER A 400 2.12 18.20 -5.27
N TRP A 401 3.42 18.08 -5.14
CA TRP A 401 4.24 17.29 -6.04
C TRP A 401 3.89 15.79 -5.99
N HIS A 402 3.31 15.29 -4.90
CA HIS A 402 2.80 13.92 -4.78
C HIS A 402 1.75 13.62 -5.86
N ASN A 403 0.90 14.60 -6.19
CA ASN A 403 -0.14 14.49 -7.21
C ASN A 403 0.42 14.29 -8.63
N ILE A 404 1.68 14.63 -8.86
CA ILE A 404 2.34 14.54 -10.17
C ILE A 404 3.25 13.30 -10.23
N ALA A 405 3.99 13.02 -9.17
CA ALA A 405 5.07 12.05 -9.20
C ALA A 405 4.72 10.66 -8.64
N ALA A 406 3.82 10.57 -7.67
CA ALA A 406 3.50 9.31 -6.99
C ALA A 406 2.07 8.82 -7.29
N LEU A 407 1.10 9.70 -7.13
CA LEU A 407 -0.32 9.33 -7.24
C LEU A 407 -0.70 8.76 -8.61
N PRO A 408 -0.26 9.30 -9.77
CA PRO A 408 -0.59 8.74 -11.08
C PRO A 408 -0.11 7.31 -11.29
N LYS A 409 1.01 6.92 -10.67
CA LYS A 409 1.53 5.55 -10.74
C LYS A 409 0.56 4.52 -10.15
N LEU A 410 -0.36 4.95 -9.28
CA LEU A 410 -1.34 4.05 -8.69
C LEU A 410 -2.22 3.39 -9.76
N SER A 411 -2.60 4.11 -10.81
CA SER A 411 -3.38 3.57 -11.93
C SER A 411 -2.57 2.60 -12.81
N GLU A 412 -1.24 2.66 -12.75
CA GLU A 412 -0.35 1.73 -13.47
C GLU A 412 -0.26 0.38 -12.74
N VAL A 413 -0.27 0.39 -11.41
CA VAL A 413 -0.14 -0.83 -10.57
C VAL A 413 -1.48 -1.42 -10.12
N LEU A 414 -2.56 -0.63 -10.19
CA LEU A 414 -3.94 -1.01 -9.87
C LEU A 414 -4.89 -0.52 -10.97
N PRO A 415 -5.28 -1.35 -11.93
CA PRO A 415 -6.18 -0.94 -13.04
C PRO A 415 -7.54 -0.42 -12.57
N ASN A 416 -8.05 -0.89 -11.41
CA ASN A 416 -9.32 -0.45 -10.81
C ASN A 416 -9.11 0.64 -9.75
N ALA A 417 -8.04 1.44 -9.85
CA ALA A 417 -7.81 2.60 -9.01
C ALA A 417 -8.06 3.90 -9.79
N TYR A 418 -8.70 4.86 -9.15
CA TYR A 418 -9.11 6.13 -9.74
C TYR A 418 -8.67 7.30 -8.88
N ILE A 419 -8.09 8.31 -9.52
CA ILE A 419 -7.62 9.51 -8.85
C ILE A 419 -8.75 10.54 -8.77
N ILE A 420 -8.96 11.08 -7.57
CA ILE A 420 -9.97 12.10 -7.30
C ILE A 420 -9.28 13.45 -7.16
N SER A 421 -9.59 14.37 -8.06
CA SER A 421 -8.90 15.66 -8.10
C SER A 421 -9.23 16.54 -6.91
N ALA A 422 -8.17 17.11 -6.30
CA ALA A 422 -8.27 18.18 -5.30
C ALA A 422 -7.94 19.55 -5.88
N LYS A 423 -7.84 19.67 -7.21
CA LYS A 423 -7.52 20.92 -7.86
C LYS A 423 -8.55 22.00 -7.50
N ASP A 424 -8.07 23.21 -7.24
CA ASP A 424 -8.84 24.41 -6.87
C ASP A 424 -9.59 24.31 -5.53
N LEU A 425 -9.33 23.27 -4.70
CA LEU A 425 -9.91 23.19 -3.37
C LEU A 425 -9.14 24.07 -2.37
N PRO A 426 -9.86 24.82 -1.52
CA PRO A 426 -9.23 25.74 -0.56
C PRO A 426 -8.52 24.98 0.58
N GLY A 427 -7.28 25.40 0.88
CA GLY A 427 -6.50 24.94 2.02
C GLY A 427 -6.79 25.68 3.30
N ASN A 428 -6.70 24.98 4.43
CA ASN A 428 -6.76 25.53 5.77
C ASN A 428 -5.36 25.79 6.35
N ASP A 429 -4.41 24.94 5.99
CA ASP A 429 -2.98 25.02 6.31
C ASP A 429 -2.17 24.38 5.18
N SER A 430 -0.91 24.03 5.41
CA SER A 430 -0.03 23.46 4.39
C SER A 430 -0.40 22.04 3.94
N PHE A 431 -1.36 21.37 4.57
CA PHE A 431 -1.70 19.97 4.31
C PHE A 431 -3.21 19.70 4.20
N HIS A 432 -4.02 20.50 4.93
CA HIS A 432 -5.43 20.19 5.14
C HIS A 432 -6.35 21.13 4.38
N PHE A 433 -7.48 20.61 3.93
CA PHE A 433 -8.54 21.38 3.29
C PHE A 433 -9.39 22.14 4.32
N THR A 434 -10.02 23.23 3.90
CA THR A 434 -11.09 23.87 4.67
C THR A 434 -12.32 22.97 4.73
N SER A 435 -13.32 23.31 5.58
CA SER A 435 -14.61 22.59 5.62
C SER A 435 -15.30 22.59 4.24
N ALA A 436 -15.23 23.71 3.50
CA ALA A 436 -15.75 23.78 2.13
C ALA A 436 -14.97 22.85 1.17
N GLY A 437 -13.63 22.78 1.31
CA GLY A 437 -12.79 21.87 0.54
C GLY A 437 -13.13 20.42 0.77
N TYR A 438 -13.34 19.98 2.03
CA TYR A 438 -13.75 18.60 2.32
C TYR A 438 -15.14 18.26 1.76
N ARG A 439 -16.11 19.19 1.83
CA ARG A 439 -17.42 18.97 1.24
C ARG A 439 -17.33 18.72 -0.25
N GLU A 440 -16.59 19.58 -0.94
CA GLU A 440 -16.41 19.47 -2.39
C GLU A 440 -15.61 18.21 -2.76
N LEU A 441 -14.53 17.91 -2.05
CA LEU A 441 -13.76 16.70 -2.26
C LEU A 441 -14.63 15.44 -2.09
N GLY A 442 -15.48 15.41 -1.06
CA GLY A 442 -16.43 14.32 -0.86
C GLY A 442 -17.41 14.13 -2.03
N LYS A 443 -17.91 15.22 -2.59
CA LYS A 443 -18.76 15.17 -3.80
C LYS A 443 -18.01 14.60 -5.00
N ARG A 444 -16.77 15.01 -5.25
CA ARG A 444 -15.93 14.49 -6.35
C ARG A 444 -15.66 12.99 -6.21
N TYR A 445 -15.42 12.50 -4.99
CA TYR A 445 -15.36 11.06 -4.73
C TYR A 445 -16.66 10.36 -5.11
N ALA A 446 -17.81 10.95 -4.73
CA ALA A 446 -19.12 10.39 -5.02
C ALA A 446 -19.46 10.41 -6.51
N GLU A 447 -19.18 11.49 -7.22
CA GLU A 447 -19.39 11.60 -8.66
C GLU A 447 -18.62 10.52 -9.43
N LYS A 448 -17.36 10.29 -9.03
CA LYS A 448 -16.58 9.19 -9.61
C LYS A 448 -17.22 7.83 -9.32
N MET A 449 -17.61 7.57 -8.09
CA MET A 449 -18.28 6.32 -7.73
C MET A 449 -19.59 6.11 -8.49
N LEU A 450 -20.42 7.15 -8.60
CA LEU A 450 -21.65 7.10 -9.39
C LEU A 450 -21.39 6.76 -10.86
N SER A 451 -20.33 7.31 -11.46
CA SER A 451 -19.95 6.98 -12.83
C SER A 451 -19.61 5.49 -13.00
N LEU A 452 -19.01 4.86 -11.99
CA LEU A 452 -18.69 3.43 -12.01
C LEU A 452 -19.94 2.57 -11.80
N LEU A 453 -20.79 2.92 -10.85
CA LEU A 453 -22.07 2.23 -10.63
C LEU A 453 -23.03 2.31 -11.83
N ALA A 454 -22.94 3.36 -12.65
CA ALA A 454 -23.72 3.49 -13.87
C ALA A 454 -23.28 2.49 -14.96
N THR A 455 -21.99 2.16 -15.03
CA THR A 455 -21.48 1.13 -15.96
C THR A 455 -21.95 -0.26 -15.57
N ASP A 456 -22.19 -0.51 -14.30
CA ASP A 456 -22.70 -1.77 -13.77
C ASP A 456 -24.24 -1.90 -13.89
N GLY A 457 -24.93 -0.88 -14.46
CA GLY A 457 -26.37 -0.89 -14.63
C GLY A 457 -27.17 -0.63 -13.35
N ILE A 458 -26.52 -0.27 -12.24
CA ILE A 458 -27.17 0.01 -10.94
C ILE A 458 -27.83 1.40 -10.94
N VAL A 459 -27.27 2.32 -11.73
CA VAL A 459 -27.81 3.68 -11.89
C VAL A 459 -28.12 3.89 -13.35
N SER A 460 -29.31 4.35 -13.69
CA SER A 460 -29.55 4.90 -15.02
C SER A 460 -28.52 6.02 -15.28
N PRO A 461 -27.93 6.10 -16.48
CA PRO A 461 -27.06 7.23 -16.79
C PRO A 461 -27.80 8.49 -16.37
N LEU A 462 -27.21 9.27 -15.44
CA LEU A 462 -27.80 10.52 -14.98
C LEU A 462 -28.29 11.27 -16.20
N ALA A 463 -29.60 11.54 -16.27
CA ALA A 463 -30.07 12.62 -17.13
C ALA A 463 -29.25 13.83 -16.66
N ALA A 464 -28.33 14.27 -17.51
CA ALA A 464 -27.57 15.47 -17.25
C ALA A 464 -28.59 16.52 -16.81
N ASP A 465 -28.43 17.07 -15.58
CA ASP A 465 -29.30 18.13 -15.10
C ASP A 465 -29.33 19.18 -16.21
N ALA A 466 -30.50 19.31 -16.83
CA ALA A 466 -30.75 20.19 -17.96
C ALA A 466 -30.87 21.63 -17.45
N ASP A 467 -29.85 22.13 -16.74
CA ASP A 467 -29.82 23.54 -16.33
C ASP A 467 -28.44 24.17 -16.17
N GLU A 468 -27.43 23.64 -16.90
CA GLU A 468 -26.38 24.48 -17.47
C GLU A 468 -26.33 24.17 -18.96
N THR A 469 -27.09 24.96 -19.71
CA THR A 469 -26.96 25.06 -21.17
C THR A 469 -25.56 25.60 -21.45
N TYR A 470 -24.57 24.72 -21.48
CA TYR A 470 -23.43 24.94 -22.37
C TYR A 470 -24.01 24.91 -23.76
N ASP A 471 -24.12 26.12 -24.34
CA ASP A 471 -24.52 26.32 -25.71
C ASP A 471 -23.52 25.62 -26.63
N CYS A 472 -23.72 24.33 -26.87
CA CYS A 472 -23.03 23.53 -27.86
C CYS A 472 -23.65 23.71 -29.25
N THR A 473 -24.12 24.90 -29.57
CA THR A 473 -24.54 25.30 -30.93
C THR A 473 -23.36 25.79 -31.78
N ILE A 474 -22.16 25.26 -31.56
CA ILE A 474 -21.17 25.24 -32.63
C ILE A 474 -21.14 23.78 -33.08
N GLY A 475 -21.82 23.50 -34.17
CA GLY A 475 -21.71 22.25 -34.91
C GLY A 475 -20.27 22.05 -35.37
N ASP A 476 -19.44 21.53 -34.48
CA ASP A 476 -18.07 21.17 -34.77
C ASP A 476 -18.07 19.80 -35.42
N ASP A 477 -17.90 19.78 -36.74
CA ASP A 477 -17.84 18.55 -37.53
C ASP A 477 -16.53 17.75 -37.27
N ARG A 478 -15.75 18.16 -36.26
CA ARG A 478 -14.50 17.51 -35.89
C ARG A 478 -14.74 16.13 -35.28
N MET A 479 -13.87 15.22 -35.65
CA MET A 479 -13.77 13.90 -35.03
C MET A 479 -12.57 13.87 -34.05
N TYR A 480 -12.72 13.18 -32.98
CA TYR A 480 -11.67 13.04 -31.95
C TYR A 480 -11.29 11.57 -31.77
N ASN A 481 -10.02 11.31 -31.56
CA ASN A 481 -9.53 10.03 -31.12
C ASN A 481 -10.07 9.71 -29.70
N ILE A 482 -9.96 8.45 -29.25
CA ILE A 482 -10.41 8.03 -27.93
C ILE A 482 -9.64 8.75 -26.80
N ASP A 483 -8.43 9.24 -27.08
CA ASP A 483 -7.59 10.03 -26.18
C ASP A 483 -7.94 11.54 -26.13
N GLY A 484 -8.99 11.95 -26.85
CA GLY A 484 -9.44 13.35 -26.92
C GLY A 484 -8.69 14.23 -27.91
N THR A 485 -7.70 13.72 -28.62
CA THR A 485 -7.00 14.50 -29.69
C THR A 485 -7.82 14.56 -30.96
N VAL A 486 -7.69 15.66 -31.71
CA VAL A 486 -8.43 15.83 -32.98
C VAL A 486 -7.97 14.84 -34.05
N CYS A 487 -8.89 14.00 -34.51
CA CYS A 487 -8.63 13.02 -35.57
C CYS A 487 -8.80 13.69 -36.95
N LYS A 488 -7.69 14.01 -37.62
CA LYS A 488 -7.70 14.71 -38.88
C LYS A 488 -7.96 13.83 -40.13
N ASN A 489 -7.53 12.54 -40.05
CA ASN A 489 -7.69 11.58 -41.17
C ASN A 489 -8.00 10.19 -40.63
N PRO A 490 -9.25 9.91 -40.23
CA PRO A 490 -9.60 8.58 -39.68
C PRO A 490 -9.56 7.53 -40.80
N GLN A 491 -8.87 6.43 -40.53
CA GLN A 491 -8.81 5.27 -41.42
C GLN A 491 -10.02 4.35 -41.22
N PRO A 492 -10.46 3.59 -42.22
CA PRO A 492 -11.50 2.58 -42.05
C PRO A 492 -11.15 1.61 -40.89
N GLY A 493 -12.14 1.35 -40.04
CA GLY A 493 -11.96 0.53 -38.80
C GLY A 493 -11.57 1.34 -37.59
N THR A 494 -11.20 2.62 -37.68
CA THR A 494 -10.86 3.47 -36.54
C THR A 494 -12.11 3.80 -35.72
N ILE A 495 -12.01 3.72 -34.39
CA ILE A 495 -13.05 4.22 -33.48
C ILE A 495 -12.74 5.69 -33.17
N VAL A 496 -13.69 6.57 -33.46
CA VAL A 496 -13.59 8.02 -33.18
C VAL A 496 -14.82 8.50 -32.41
N ILE A 497 -14.70 9.65 -31.77
CA ILE A 497 -15.79 10.35 -31.10
C ILE A 497 -16.22 11.49 -31.98
N LYS A 498 -17.49 11.52 -32.42
CA LYS A 498 -18.09 12.62 -33.14
C LYS A 498 -19.42 12.99 -32.47
N ASN A 499 -19.61 14.24 -32.13
CA ASN A 499 -20.80 14.75 -31.44
C ASN A 499 -21.11 13.94 -30.17
N GLY A 500 -20.06 13.64 -29.35
CA GLY A 500 -20.17 12.87 -28.11
C GLY A 500 -20.47 11.37 -28.26
N LYS A 501 -20.56 10.86 -29.49
CA LYS A 501 -20.85 9.44 -29.77
C LYS A 501 -19.63 8.73 -30.35
N LYS A 502 -19.36 7.50 -29.88
CA LYS A 502 -18.38 6.62 -30.51
C LYS A 502 -18.92 6.10 -31.85
N ILE A 503 -18.17 6.29 -32.91
CA ILE A 503 -18.48 5.76 -34.25
C ILE A 503 -17.27 5.00 -34.79
N ILE A 504 -17.53 3.95 -35.57
CA ILE A 504 -16.50 3.24 -36.32
C ILE A 504 -16.54 3.80 -37.76
N ILE A 505 -15.38 4.23 -38.24
CA ILE A 505 -15.21 4.68 -39.61
C ILE A 505 -15.32 3.46 -40.54
N LYS A 506 -16.22 3.50 -41.46
CA LYS A 506 -16.42 2.42 -42.46
C LYS A 506 -15.51 2.59 -43.66
#